data_019ccb940c77760d3e60d9e609d37460
#
_entry.id   019ccb940c77760d3e60d9e609d37460
#
_cell.length_a   1.000
_cell.length_b   1.000
_cell.length_c   1.000
_cell.angle_alpha   90.00
_cell.angle_beta   90.00
_cell.angle_gamma   90.00
#
_symmetry.space_group_name_H-M   'P 1'
#
loop_
_entity.id
_entity.type
_entity.pdbx_description
1 polymer ?
#
loop_
_entity_poly.entity_id
_entity_poly.type
_entity_poly.pdbx_seq_one_letter_code
_entity_poly.pdbx_strand_id
1 'polypeptide(L)'
;MKLFNSIKKWFGNQENLFYLFLFVLIVPNVVLCFTEPLPLVAKIANVLLPLGCYYLIMTLSRNCGKMLWILFLFVFFGAFQIVLLYLFGQSIIAVDMFLNLATTNSSEAMELLDNLLPALITIVILYIPALILGMISIVRKRMLSVRFIRRERRRAWVV
;
A
#
# COMPACT_ATOMS: atom_id res chain seq x y z
N MET A 1 7.88 24.31 -16.67
CA MET A 1 7.11 25.03 -15.66
C MET A 1 5.64 24.62 -15.57
N LYS A 2 4.89 24.45 -16.67
CA LYS A 2 3.46 24.03 -16.64
C LYS A 2 3.26 22.63 -16.06
N LEU A 3 4.11 21.66 -16.38
CA LEU A 3 4.02 20.27 -15.89
C LEU A 3 4.17 20.19 -14.35
N PHE A 4 5.15 20.88 -13.80
CA PHE A 4 5.41 20.92 -12.35
C PHE A 4 4.23 21.52 -11.59
N ASN A 5 3.61 22.58 -12.12
CA ASN A 5 2.43 23.20 -11.52
C ASN A 5 1.21 22.26 -11.60
N SER A 6 1.06 21.48 -12.67
CA SER A 6 0.00 20.48 -12.82
C SER A 6 0.15 19.35 -11.81
N ILE A 7 1.36 18.81 -11.65
CA ILE A 7 1.70 17.78 -10.65
C ILE A 7 1.42 18.30 -9.23
N LYS A 8 1.88 19.49 -8.90
CA LYS A 8 1.63 20.13 -7.58
C LYS A 8 0.14 20.32 -7.29
N LYS A 9 -0.64 20.69 -8.31
CA LYS A 9 -2.10 20.82 -8.21
C LYS A 9 -2.77 19.47 -8.00
N TRP A 10 -2.30 18.41 -8.68
CA TRP A 10 -2.82 17.05 -8.56
C TRP A 10 -2.62 16.49 -7.14
N PHE A 11 -1.39 16.57 -6.61
CA PHE A 11 -1.08 16.18 -5.22
C PHE A 11 -1.67 17.13 -4.17
N GLY A 12 -2.09 18.32 -4.58
CA GLY A 12 -2.82 19.27 -3.73
C GLY A 12 -4.28 18.88 -3.51
N ASN A 13 -4.87 18.09 -4.43
CA ASN A 13 -6.26 17.68 -4.36
C ASN A 13 -6.43 16.47 -3.44
N GLN A 14 -7.28 16.60 -2.41
CA GLN A 14 -7.52 15.55 -1.43
C GLN A 14 -8.27 14.35 -2.03
N GLU A 15 -9.08 14.54 -3.05
CA GLU A 15 -9.78 13.45 -3.74
C GLU A 15 -8.79 12.56 -4.50
N ASN A 16 -7.79 13.15 -5.15
CA ASN A 16 -6.72 12.40 -5.82
C ASN A 16 -5.86 11.64 -4.81
N LEU A 17 -5.53 12.25 -3.65
CA LEU A 17 -4.79 11.59 -2.59
C LEU A 17 -5.56 10.41 -2.01
N PHE A 18 -6.88 10.52 -1.88
CA PHE A 18 -7.72 9.42 -1.42
C PHE A 18 -7.57 8.17 -2.32
N TYR A 19 -7.67 8.35 -3.64
CA TYR A 19 -7.49 7.23 -4.58
C TYR A 19 -6.04 6.74 -4.66
N LEU A 20 -5.06 7.64 -4.56
CA LEU A 20 -3.65 7.25 -4.49
C LEU A 20 -3.37 6.35 -3.28
N PHE A 21 -3.90 6.69 -2.11
CA PHE A 21 -3.71 5.90 -0.90
C PHE A 21 -4.40 4.54 -0.98
N LEU A 22 -5.61 4.48 -1.55
CA LEU A 22 -6.25 3.20 -1.84
C LEU A 22 -5.41 2.34 -2.79
N PHE A 23 -4.88 2.93 -3.85
CA PHE A 23 -3.99 2.24 -4.79
C PHE A 23 -2.76 1.67 -4.07
N VAL A 24 -2.07 2.48 -3.27
CA VAL A 24 -0.88 2.05 -2.52
C VAL A 24 -1.20 0.90 -1.55
N LEU A 25 -2.35 0.94 -0.88
CA LEU A 25 -2.79 -0.10 0.05
C LEU A 25 -3.10 -1.44 -0.65
N ILE A 26 -3.62 -1.40 -1.88
CA ILE A 26 -4.02 -2.62 -2.59
C ILE A 26 -2.89 -3.26 -3.41
N VAL A 27 -1.82 -2.52 -3.70
CA VAL A 27 -0.69 -3.02 -4.52
C VAL A 27 -0.18 -4.39 -4.08
N PRO A 28 0.10 -4.68 -2.79
CA PRO A 28 0.59 -5.99 -2.36
C PRO A 28 -0.35 -7.14 -2.72
N ASN A 29 -1.66 -6.92 -2.56
CA ASN A 29 -2.68 -7.93 -2.91
C ASN A 29 -2.76 -8.17 -4.42
N VAL A 30 -2.59 -7.11 -5.22
CA VAL A 30 -2.51 -7.23 -6.69
C VAL A 30 -1.25 -7.99 -7.09
N VAL A 31 -0.10 -7.68 -6.51
CA VAL A 31 1.17 -8.39 -6.76
C VAL A 31 1.01 -9.88 -6.46
N LEU A 32 0.42 -10.24 -5.32
CA LEU A 32 0.17 -11.62 -4.93
C LEU A 32 -0.67 -12.40 -5.96
N CYS A 33 -1.60 -11.75 -6.66
CA CYS A 33 -2.37 -12.40 -7.71
C CYS A 33 -1.54 -12.83 -8.93
N PHE A 34 -0.40 -12.17 -9.16
CA PHE A 34 0.50 -12.49 -10.27
C PHE A 34 1.64 -13.44 -9.87
N THR A 35 2.08 -13.38 -8.62
CA THR A 35 3.21 -14.17 -8.13
C THR A 35 2.81 -15.55 -7.61
N GLU A 36 1.57 -15.71 -7.15
CA GLU A 36 1.12 -16.96 -6.55
C GLU A 36 0.15 -17.73 -7.47
N PRO A 37 0.24 -19.06 -7.53
CA PRO A 37 -0.64 -19.93 -8.33
C PRO A 37 -2.01 -20.10 -7.67
N LEU A 38 -2.72 -19.01 -7.42
CA LEU A 38 -4.04 -19.04 -6.80
C LEU A 38 -5.14 -19.32 -7.83
N PRO A 39 -6.21 -20.04 -7.45
CA PRO A 39 -7.40 -20.20 -8.29
C PRO A 39 -8.06 -18.82 -8.54
N LEU A 40 -8.75 -18.68 -9.67
CA LEU A 40 -9.34 -17.40 -10.10
C LEU A 40 -10.23 -16.75 -9.03
N VAL A 41 -11.06 -17.53 -8.36
CA VAL A 41 -11.94 -17.05 -7.29
C VAL A 41 -11.14 -16.46 -6.13
N ALA A 42 -10.04 -17.13 -5.73
CA ALA A 42 -9.17 -16.65 -4.67
C ALA A 42 -8.44 -15.36 -5.07
N LYS A 43 -8.00 -15.23 -6.34
CA LYS A 43 -7.39 -13.98 -6.87
C LYS A 43 -8.37 -12.81 -6.78
N ILE A 44 -9.61 -13.02 -7.23
CA ILE A 44 -10.66 -12.00 -7.17
C ILE A 44 -10.95 -11.61 -5.71
N ALA A 45 -11.15 -12.58 -4.84
CA ALA A 45 -11.40 -12.33 -3.41
C ALA A 45 -10.24 -11.61 -2.73
N ASN A 46 -9.00 -11.97 -3.04
CA ASN A 46 -7.79 -11.34 -2.50
C ASN A 46 -7.65 -9.85 -2.88
N VAL A 47 -8.23 -9.42 -3.98
CA VAL A 47 -8.22 -8.00 -4.36
C VAL A 47 -9.47 -7.28 -3.86
N LEU A 48 -10.68 -7.85 -4.11
CA LEU A 48 -11.94 -7.15 -3.82
C LEU A 48 -12.18 -6.98 -2.33
N LEU A 49 -11.91 -8.02 -1.51
CA LEU A 49 -12.19 -7.98 -0.09
C LEU A 49 -11.32 -6.94 0.66
N PRO A 50 -9.97 -6.92 0.51
CA PRO A 50 -9.15 -5.87 1.10
C PRO A 50 -9.47 -4.48 0.54
N LEU A 51 -9.73 -4.38 -0.78
CA LEU A 51 -10.11 -3.10 -1.41
C LEU A 51 -11.39 -2.54 -0.78
N GLY A 52 -12.42 -3.35 -0.63
CA GLY A 52 -13.67 -2.95 0.03
C GLY A 52 -13.43 -2.49 1.48
N CYS A 53 -12.65 -3.27 2.25
CA CYS A 53 -12.29 -2.92 3.62
C CYS A 53 -11.51 -1.59 3.69
N TYR A 54 -10.44 -1.42 2.91
CA TYR A 54 -9.66 -0.18 2.89
C TYR A 54 -10.49 0.99 2.43
N TYR A 55 -11.34 0.79 1.42
CA TYR A 55 -12.23 1.82 0.91
C TYR A 55 -13.21 2.30 1.98
N LEU A 56 -13.87 1.39 2.69
CA LEU A 56 -14.76 1.73 3.81
C LEU A 56 -14.01 2.49 4.91
N ILE A 57 -12.87 1.97 5.37
CA ILE A 57 -12.05 2.59 6.42
C ILE A 57 -11.63 4.01 6.00
N MET A 58 -11.17 4.19 4.76
CA MET A 58 -10.77 5.49 4.24
C MET A 58 -11.91 6.52 4.21
N THR A 59 -13.18 6.09 4.18
CA THR A 59 -14.36 6.97 4.25
C THR A 59 -14.81 7.30 5.67
N LEU A 60 -14.19 6.75 6.72
CA LEU A 60 -14.56 7.02 8.11
C LEU A 60 -14.16 8.43 8.56
N SER A 61 -13.12 9.00 7.98
CA SER A 61 -12.67 10.37 8.31
C SER A 61 -12.61 11.26 7.07
N ARG A 62 -12.76 12.56 7.32
CA ARG A 62 -12.59 13.58 6.27
C ARG A 62 -11.12 13.85 5.92
N ASN A 63 -10.18 13.40 6.75
CA ASN A 63 -8.75 13.52 6.48
C ASN A 63 -8.20 12.16 6.03
N CYS A 64 -7.94 12.00 4.72
CA CYS A 64 -7.43 10.77 4.15
C CYS A 64 -6.02 10.41 4.65
N GLY A 65 -5.18 11.40 4.95
CA GLY A 65 -3.86 11.16 5.52
C GLY A 65 -3.93 10.54 6.91
N LYS A 66 -4.88 10.99 7.76
CA LYS A 66 -5.11 10.38 9.07
C LYS A 66 -5.50 8.90 8.94
N MET A 67 -6.37 8.58 7.98
CA MET A 67 -6.78 7.19 7.75
C MET A 67 -5.61 6.33 7.25
N LEU A 68 -4.77 6.85 6.35
CA LEU A 68 -3.57 6.14 5.91
C LEU A 68 -2.64 5.80 7.09
N TRP A 69 -2.44 6.75 8.02
CA TRP A 69 -1.62 6.52 9.21
C TRP A 69 -2.25 5.56 10.23
N ILE A 70 -3.57 5.51 10.33
CA ILE A 70 -4.28 4.47 11.11
C ILE A 70 -4.04 3.09 10.47
N LEU A 71 -3.99 3.03 9.14
CA LEU A 71 -3.70 1.81 8.38
C LEU A 71 -2.20 1.52 8.24
N PHE A 72 -1.33 2.25 8.96
CA PHE A 72 0.14 2.10 8.86
C PHE A 72 0.61 0.66 9.05
N LEU A 73 -0.02 -0.09 9.95
CA LEU A 73 0.31 -1.50 10.17
C LEU A 73 0.12 -2.33 8.89
N PHE A 74 -0.94 -2.09 8.14
CA PHE A 74 -1.18 -2.77 6.86
C PHE A 74 -0.20 -2.31 5.78
N VAL A 75 0.19 -1.03 5.77
CA VAL A 75 1.28 -0.51 4.90
C VAL A 75 2.59 -1.22 5.22
N PHE A 76 2.91 -1.39 6.50
CA PHE A 76 4.12 -2.09 6.95
C PHE A 76 4.13 -3.55 6.49
N PHE A 77 3.05 -4.29 6.73
CA PHE A 77 2.96 -5.69 6.27
C PHE A 77 2.96 -5.80 4.75
N GLY A 78 2.35 -4.87 4.04
CA GLY A 78 2.43 -4.81 2.57
C GLY A 78 3.86 -4.58 2.06
N ALA A 79 4.62 -3.68 2.71
CA ALA A 79 6.03 -3.47 2.41
C ALA A 79 6.86 -4.73 2.70
N PHE A 80 6.61 -5.36 3.84
CA PHE A 80 7.28 -6.61 4.22
C PHE A 80 7.01 -7.75 3.22
N GLN A 81 5.77 -7.87 2.75
CA GLN A 81 5.38 -8.83 1.71
C GLN A 81 6.17 -8.62 0.40
N ILE A 82 6.42 -7.37 0.01
CA ILE A 82 7.25 -7.06 -1.16
C ILE A 82 8.72 -7.46 -0.93
N VAL A 83 9.27 -7.22 0.28
CA VAL A 83 10.61 -7.71 0.62
C VAL A 83 10.71 -9.22 0.46
N LEU A 84 9.76 -9.95 1.02
CA LEU A 84 9.76 -11.42 0.95
C LEU A 84 9.67 -11.93 -0.48
N LEU A 85 8.89 -11.25 -1.34
CA LEU A 85 8.81 -11.59 -2.75
C LEU A 85 10.17 -11.49 -3.44
N TYR A 86 10.94 -10.44 -3.17
CA TYR A 86 12.27 -10.27 -3.75
C TYR A 86 13.30 -11.24 -3.17
N LEU A 87 13.22 -11.57 -1.89
CA LEU A 87 14.17 -12.47 -1.24
C LEU A 87 13.91 -13.95 -1.54
N PHE A 88 12.64 -14.36 -1.58
CA PHE A 88 12.25 -15.77 -1.63
C PHE A 88 11.42 -16.13 -2.87
N GLY A 89 11.13 -15.16 -3.75
CA GLY A 89 10.29 -15.36 -4.92
C GLY A 89 8.82 -15.66 -4.62
N GLN A 90 8.40 -15.53 -3.36
CA GLN A 90 7.03 -15.76 -2.89
C GLN A 90 6.55 -14.57 -2.07
N SER A 91 5.31 -14.18 -2.27
CA SER A 91 4.70 -13.03 -1.59
C SER A 91 3.79 -13.42 -0.42
N ILE A 92 3.54 -14.71 -0.21
CA ILE A 92 2.83 -15.21 0.98
C ILE A 92 3.80 -15.28 2.15
N ILE A 93 3.42 -14.63 3.26
CA ILE A 93 4.20 -14.69 4.49
C ILE A 93 4.03 -16.06 5.11
N ALA A 94 5.07 -16.88 5.07
CA ALA A 94 5.11 -18.20 5.67
C ALA A 94 6.04 -18.25 6.88
N VAL A 95 5.75 -19.13 7.84
CA VAL A 95 6.56 -19.30 9.05
C VAL A 95 8.01 -19.68 8.70
N ASP A 96 8.19 -20.52 7.69
CA ASP A 96 9.50 -20.99 7.23
C ASP A 96 10.41 -19.85 6.74
N MET A 97 9.84 -18.76 6.21
CA MET A 97 10.59 -17.57 5.80
C MET A 97 11.22 -16.86 7.01
N PHE A 98 10.50 -16.79 8.14
CA PHE A 98 11.05 -16.24 9.37
C PHE A 98 12.13 -17.13 9.96
N LEU A 99 11.95 -18.46 9.90
CA LEU A 99 12.98 -19.41 10.34
C LEU A 99 14.23 -19.29 9.47
N ASN A 100 14.11 -19.23 8.17
CA ASN A 100 15.23 -19.02 7.26
C ASN A 100 15.98 -17.72 7.56
N LEU A 101 15.27 -16.60 7.77
CA LEU A 101 15.87 -15.33 8.14
C LEU A 101 16.61 -15.42 9.49
N ALA A 102 16.05 -16.13 10.48
CA ALA A 102 16.63 -16.28 11.81
C ALA A 102 17.87 -17.21 11.84
N THR A 103 17.94 -18.17 10.91
CA THR A 103 19.02 -19.16 10.81
C THR A 103 20.07 -18.83 9.74
N THR A 104 19.86 -17.77 8.95
CA THR A 104 20.78 -17.31 7.90
C THR A 104 22.15 -16.97 8.48
N ASN A 105 23.20 -17.58 7.95
CA ASN A 105 24.59 -17.29 8.30
C ASN A 105 25.12 -16.06 7.51
N SER A 106 26.31 -15.56 7.87
CA SER A 106 26.84 -14.32 7.29
C SER A 106 27.12 -14.40 5.78
N SER A 107 27.43 -15.58 5.23
CA SER A 107 27.65 -15.74 3.78
C SER A 107 26.36 -15.71 3.00
N GLU A 108 25.32 -16.37 3.49
CA GLU A 108 23.97 -16.34 2.91
C GLU A 108 23.34 -14.95 3.04
N ALA A 109 23.59 -14.24 4.15
CA ALA A 109 23.13 -12.87 4.34
C ALA A 109 23.67 -11.91 3.27
N MET A 110 24.92 -12.07 2.85
CA MET A 110 25.52 -11.25 1.78
C MET A 110 24.85 -11.50 0.42
N GLU A 111 24.53 -12.75 0.09
CA GLU A 111 23.81 -13.09 -1.15
C GLU A 111 22.38 -12.54 -1.14
N LEU A 112 21.72 -12.54 0.02
CA LEU A 112 20.39 -11.94 0.18
C LEU A 112 20.40 -10.42 0.05
N LEU A 113 21.51 -9.74 0.40
CA LEU A 113 21.65 -8.28 0.29
C LEU A 113 21.52 -7.77 -1.16
N ASP A 114 21.99 -8.53 -2.15
CA ASP A 114 21.88 -8.16 -3.55
C ASP A 114 20.42 -8.09 -4.01
N ASN A 115 19.57 -8.96 -3.47
CA ASN A 115 18.12 -8.96 -3.72
C ASN A 115 17.37 -7.96 -2.83
N LEU A 116 17.93 -7.58 -1.69
CA LEU A 116 17.29 -6.64 -0.76
C LEU A 116 17.25 -5.21 -1.32
N LEU A 117 18.28 -4.79 -2.05
CA LEU A 117 18.39 -3.42 -2.57
C LEU A 117 17.24 -3.07 -3.53
N PRO A 118 16.87 -3.89 -4.53
CA PRO A 118 15.72 -3.64 -5.39
C PRO A 118 14.39 -3.61 -4.61
N ALA A 119 14.25 -4.47 -3.59
CA ALA A 119 13.08 -4.48 -2.71
C ALA A 119 12.93 -3.15 -1.95
N LEU A 120 14.03 -2.67 -1.35
CA LEU A 120 14.06 -1.40 -0.64
C LEU A 120 13.72 -0.22 -1.56
N ILE A 121 14.29 -0.18 -2.77
CA ILE A 121 13.97 0.86 -3.76
C ILE A 121 12.47 0.84 -4.08
N THR A 122 11.89 -0.32 -4.32
CA THR A 122 10.46 -0.47 -4.61
C THR A 122 9.60 0.06 -3.46
N ILE A 123 9.93 -0.30 -2.22
CA ILE A 123 9.23 0.15 -1.02
C ILE A 123 9.35 1.66 -0.84
N VAL A 124 10.55 2.20 -0.99
CA VAL A 124 10.80 3.64 -0.85
C VAL A 124 9.99 4.42 -1.88
N ILE A 125 9.96 3.99 -3.13
CA ILE A 125 9.20 4.67 -4.19
C ILE A 125 7.69 4.56 -3.97
N LEU A 126 7.20 3.41 -3.48
CA LEU A 126 5.77 3.16 -3.34
C LEU A 126 5.18 3.78 -2.06
N TYR A 127 5.81 3.52 -0.91
CA TYR A 127 5.22 3.85 0.39
C TYR A 127 5.68 5.18 0.97
N ILE A 128 6.96 5.55 0.84
CA ILE A 128 7.48 6.77 1.47
C ILE A 128 6.79 8.03 0.95
N PRO A 129 6.58 8.23 -0.38
CA PRO A 129 5.86 9.41 -0.87
C PRO A 129 4.40 9.45 -0.36
N ALA A 130 3.72 8.29 -0.29
CA ALA A 130 2.35 8.21 0.20
C ALA A 130 2.27 8.60 1.69
N LEU A 131 3.17 8.10 2.54
CA LEU A 131 3.24 8.45 3.96
C LEU A 131 3.56 9.93 4.19
N ILE A 132 4.50 10.50 3.42
CA ILE A 132 4.83 11.94 3.46
C ILE A 132 3.60 12.77 3.07
N LEU A 133 2.92 12.42 1.98
CA LEU A 133 1.69 13.12 1.54
C LEU A 133 0.57 12.99 2.57
N GLY A 134 0.45 11.83 3.22
CA GLY A 134 -0.46 11.61 4.33
C GLY A 134 -0.16 12.56 5.50
N MET A 135 1.11 12.66 5.91
CA MET A 135 1.55 13.58 6.96
C MET A 135 1.27 15.06 6.59
N ILE A 136 1.60 15.45 5.36
CA ILE A 136 1.31 16.81 4.86
C ILE A 136 -0.20 17.09 4.90
N SER A 137 -1.05 16.12 4.57
CA SER A 137 -2.50 16.25 4.63
C SER A 137 -2.99 16.47 6.06
N ILE A 138 -2.38 15.80 7.05
CA ILE A 138 -2.69 15.96 8.48
C ILE A 138 -2.27 17.34 8.96
N VAL A 139 -1.00 17.71 8.77
CA VAL A 139 -0.42 18.97 9.25
C VAL A 139 -1.14 20.18 8.66
N ARG A 140 -1.47 20.13 7.37
CA ARG A 140 -2.21 21.19 6.69
C ARG A 140 -3.72 21.15 6.93
N LYS A 141 -4.21 20.24 7.80
CA LYS A 141 -5.63 20.08 8.14
C LYS A 141 -6.55 20.00 6.92
N ARG A 142 -6.05 19.39 5.83
CA ARG A 142 -6.81 19.26 4.60
C ARG A 142 -7.93 18.23 4.79
N MET A 143 -9.14 18.60 4.34
CA MET A 143 -10.32 17.76 4.54
C MET A 143 -11.05 17.50 3.21
N LEU A 144 -11.51 16.28 3.03
CA LEU A 144 -12.42 15.91 1.97
C LEU A 144 -13.80 16.54 2.18
N SER A 145 -14.50 16.83 1.07
CA SER A 145 -15.87 17.32 1.16
C SER A 145 -16.81 16.23 1.69
N VAL A 146 -17.82 16.64 2.46
CA VAL A 146 -18.81 15.70 3.00
C VAL A 146 -19.56 14.99 1.88
N ARG A 147 -19.81 15.69 0.76
CA ARG A 147 -20.48 15.13 -0.43
C ARG A 147 -19.64 14.02 -1.06
N PHE A 148 -18.32 14.24 -1.18
CA PHE A 148 -17.38 13.23 -1.68
C PHE A 148 -17.41 11.98 -0.81
N ILE A 149 -17.18 12.11 0.50
CA ILE A 149 -17.17 10.98 1.43
C ILE A 149 -18.49 10.18 1.39
N ARG A 150 -19.63 10.87 1.36
CA ARG A 150 -20.93 10.20 1.30
C ARG A 150 -21.12 9.42 -0.02
N ARG A 151 -20.64 9.98 -1.12
CA ARG A 151 -20.63 9.32 -2.42
C ARG A 151 -19.72 8.09 -2.42
N GLU A 152 -18.49 8.25 -1.95
CA GLU A 152 -17.49 7.17 -1.94
C GLU A 152 -17.86 6.05 -0.96
N ARG A 153 -18.46 6.38 0.18
CA ARG A 153 -18.97 5.37 1.12
C ARG A 153 -20.07 4.50 0.48
N ARG A 154 -20.96 5.09 -0.31
CA ARG A 154 -21.95 4.28 -1.04
C ARG A 154 -21.32 3.36 -2.07
N ARG A 155 -20.28 3.82 -2.77
CA ARG A 155 -19.53 3.00 -3.72
C ARG A 155 -18.80 1.85 -3.04
N ALA A 156 -18.19 2.11 -1.88
CA ALA A 156 -17.50 1.10 -1.11
C ALA A 156 -18.39 -0.06 -0.63
N TRP A 157 -19.70 0.16 -0.49
CA TRP A 157 -20.67 -0.91 -0.18
C TRP A 157 -21.03 -1.79 -1.39
N VAL A 158 -20.66 -1.39 -2.58
CA VAL A 158 -20.95 -2.12 -3.83
C VAL A 158 -19.76 -2.98 -4.26
N VAL A 159 -18.56 -2.66 -3.78
CA VAL A 159 -17.31 -3.42 -3.99
C VAL A 159 -17.21 -4.56 -2.99
#